data_884bf4ab3399c5227db2ccbbac2d2f9e
#
_entry.id   884bf4ab3399c5227db2ccbbac2d2f9e
#
_cell.length_a   1.000
_cell.length_b   1.000
_cell.length_c   1.000
_cell.angle_alpha   90.00
_cell.angle_beta   90.00
_cell.angle_gamma   90.00
#
_symmetry.space_group_name_H-M   'P 1'
#
loop_
_entity.id
_entity.type
_entity.pdbx_description
1 polymer ?
#
loop_
_entity_poly.entity_id
_entity_poly.type
_entity_poly.pdbx_seq_one_letter_code
_entity_poly.pdbx_strand_id
1 'polypeptide(L)'
;MRISGPNSTNLGPQSSSVRRTSSSGFALPDTTSATGAHATLAPKATAGIDALLAMQGIEDDPVERRKRSVQRGKRALDVLDDLKIGLLSGSFNATTVGRLREAAANLKSSSGDPGLDSVLSEIELRVEVELAKAGQF
;
A
#
# COMPACT_ATOMS: atom_id res chain seq x y z
N MET A 1 -14.38 34.04 39.07
CA MET A 1 -13.67 34.03 37.78
C MET A 1 -14.64 33.55 36.71
N ARG A 2 -15.02 34.42 35.77
CA ARG A 2 -15.94 34.10 34.68
C ARG A 2 -15.08 33.81 33.44
N ILE A 3 -15.22 32.63 32.88
CA ILE A 3 -14.61 32.23 31.61
C ILE A 3 -15.56 32.61 30.49
N SER A 4 -15.20 33.58 29.67
CA SER A 4 -15.94 33.99 28.50
C SER A 4 -15.69 32.95 27.38
N GLY A 5 -16.78 32.34 26.85
CA GLY A 5 -16.73 31.42 25.71
C GLY A 5 -16.50 32.16 24.40
N PRO A 6 -16.00 31.45 23.36
CA PRO A 6 -15.68 32.05 22.07
C PRO A 6 -16.94 32.47 21.30
N ASN A 7 -16.81 33.65 20.70
CA ASN A 7 -17.78 34.37 19.90
C ASN A 7 -18.29 33.51 18.73
N SER A 8 -19.59 33.28 18.67
CA SER A 8 -20.26 32.69 17.54
C SER A 8 -20.32 33.67 16.39
N THR A 9 -19.55 33.45 15.35
CA THR A 9 -19.64 34.14 14.06
C THR A 9 -20.92 33.76 13.34
N ASN A 10 -21.85 34.68 13.33
CA ASN A 10 -23.11 34.56 12.59
C ASN A 10 -22.82 34.79 11.09
N LEU A 11 -22.67 33.70 10.32
CA LEU A 11 -22.64 33.77 8.85
C LEU A 11 -24.08 33.75 8.34
N GLY A 12 -24.59 34.93 7.99
CA GLY A 12 -25.84 35.07 7.31
C GLY A 12 -25.78 34.42 5.89
N PRO A 13 -26.88 33.86 5.40
CA PRO A 13 -26.91 33.24 4.09
C PRO A 13 -26.83 34.35 3.01
N GLN A 14 -25.75 34.40 2.23
CA GLN A 14 -25.68 35.12 0.99
C GLN A 14 -26.60 34.44 -0.04
N SER A 15 -27.70 35.06 -0.38
CA SER A 15 -28.52 34.67 -1.51
C SER A 15 -27.77 34.94 -2.81
N SER A 16 -27.16 33.89 -3.37
CA SER A 16 -26.66 33.92 -4.73
C SER A 16 -27.86 33.90 -5.70
N SER A 17 -28.05 35.00 -6.39
CA SER A 17 -29.02 35.11 -7.51
C SER A 17 -28.66 34.07 -8.58
N VAL A 18 -29.58 33.12 -8.77
CA VAL A 18 -29.53 32.16 -9.88
C VAL A 18 -29.66 32.93 -11.19
N ARG A 19 -28.56 33.09 -11.90
CA ARG A 19 -28.58 33.52 -13.30
C ARG A 19 -29.29 32.43 -14.09
N ARG A 20 -30.51 32.73 -14.56
CA ARG A 20 -31.20 31.92 -15.55
C ARG A 20 -30.40 32.02 -16.85
N THR A 21 -29.67 30.98 -17.19
CA THR A 21 -29.17 30.78 -18.54
C THR A 21 -30.35 30.46 -19.44
N SER A 22 -30.62 31.36 -20.38
CA SER A 22 -31.59 31.15 -21.46
C SER A 22 -31.19 29.87 -22.21
N SER A 23 -32.10 28.91 -22.24
CA SER A 23 -31.99 27.71 -23.04
C SER A 23 -32.04 28.14 -24.54
N SER A 24 -30.87 28.30 -25.15
CA SER A 24 -30.76 28.24 -26.60
C SER A 24 -30.99 26.77 -26.99
N GLY A 25 -32.12 26.55 -27.70
CA GLY A 25 -32.49 25.22 -28.15
C GLY A 25 -31.38 24.57 -28.95
N PHE A 26 -31.17 23.31 -28.69
CA PHE A 26 -30.26 22.46 -29.44
C PHE A 26 -30.88 22.30 -30.85
N ALA A 27 -30.36 23.01 -31.82
CA ALA A 27 -30.74 22.83 -33.24
C ALA A 27 -29.95 21.62 -33.75
N LEU A 28 -30.65 20.52 -34.03
CA LEU A 28 -30.04 19.43 -34.79
C LEU A 28 -29.85 19.94 -36.24
N PRO A 29 -28.65 19.84 -36.80
CA PRO A 29 -28.47 20.05 -38.23
C PRO A 29 -29.15 18.92 -38.99
N ASP A 30 -30.01 19.30 -39.98
CA ASP A 30 -30.65 18.39 -40.90
C ASP A 30 -29.60 17.49 -41.58
N THR A 31 -29.81 16.20 -41.48
CA THR A 31 -29.02 15.18 -42.16
C THR A 31 -29.37 15.18 -43.64
N THR A 32 -28.75 16.04 -44.43
CA THR A 32 -28.66 15.80 -45.87
C THR A 32 -27.66 14.70 -46.14
N SER A 33 -28.18 13.66 -46.76
CA SER A 33 -27.45 12.46 -47.21
C SER A 33 -26.13 12.79 -47.89
N ALA A 34 -25.02 12.45 -47.23
CA ALA A 34 -23.73 12.33 -47.90
C ALA A 34 -23.34 10.84 -47.87
N THR A 35 -23.61 10.19 -49.02
CA THR A 35 -23.08 8.90 -49.38
C THR A 35 -21.55 9.03 -49.51
N GLY A 36 -20.85 8.70 -48.46
CA GLY A 36 -19.40 8.59 -48.45
C GLY A 36 -19.04 7.54 -47.42
N ALA A 37 -18.72 6.33 -47.85
CA ALA A 37 -18.20 5.32 -47.01
C ALA A 37 -16.85 5.78 -46.44
N HIS A 38 -16.86 6.41 -45.29
CA HIS A 38 -15.63 6.60 -44.50
C HIS A 38 -15.26 5.27 -43.88
N ALA A 39 -14.11 4.76 -44.33
CA ALA A 39 -13.46 3.64 -43.67
C ALA A 39 -13.43 3.88 -42.16
N THR A 40 -14.08 2.99 -41.42
CA THR A 40 -13.99 2.94 -39.95
C THR A 40 -12.53 2.77 -39.57
N LEU A 41 -11.90 3.87 -39.17
CA LEU A 41 -10.63 3.80 -38.49
C LEU A 41 -10.87 2.94 -37.25
N ALA A 42 -10.24 1.75 -37.26
CA ALA A 42 -10.23 0.87 -36.11
C ALA A 42 -9.82 1.66 -34.86
N PRO A 43 -10.45 1.42 -33.71
CA PRO A 43 -10.17 2.17 -32.49
C PRO A 43 -8.73 1.90 -32.06
N LYS A 44 -7.88 2.90 -32.23
CA LYS A 44 -6.48 2.93 -31.77
C LYS A 44 -6.38 3.08 -30.24
N ALA A 45 -7.45 2.74 -29.53
CA ALA A 45 -7.62 3.09 -28.13
C ALA A 45 -7.18 1.99 -27.12
N THR A 46 -6.80 0.81 -27.60
CA THR A 46 -6.42 -0.29 -26.67
C THR A 46 -4.96 -0.23 -26.22
N ALA A 47 -4.07 0.35 -26.99
CA ALA A 47 -2.65 0.44 -26.64
C ALA A 47 -2.36 1.30 -25.39
N GLY A 48 -3.24 2.26 -25.08
CA GLY A 48 -3.11 3.13 -23.90
C GLY A 48 -3.54 2.45 -22.61
N ILE A 49 -4.51 1.57 -22.66
CA ILE A 49 -5.05 0.87 -21.49
C ILE A 49 -4.08 -0.22 -21.04
N ASP A 50 -3.47 -0.96 -21.97
CA ASP A 50 -2.45 -1.94 -21.65
C ASP A 50 -1.20 -1.31 -21.04
N ALA A 51 -0.79 -0.12 -21.52
CA ALA A 51 0.31 0.63 -20.93
C ALA A 51 -0.03 1.14 -19.52
N LEU A 52 -1.27 1.58 -19.29
CA LEU A 52 -1.75 1.99 -17.96
C LEU A 52 -1.88 0.80 -17.01
N LEU A 53 -2.37 -0.35 -17.49
CA LEU A 53 -2.41 -1.58 -16.72
C LEU A 53 -1.01 -2.11 -16.39
N ALA A 54 -0.07 -2.01 -17.33
CA ALA A 54 1.32 -2.35 -17.09
C ALA A 54 1.98 -1.42 -16.05
N MET A 55 1.65 -0.14 -16.06
CA MET A 55 2.11 0.82 -15.03
C MET A 55 1.46 0.58 -13.67
N GLN A 56 0.23 0.10 -13.62
CA GLN A 56 -0.48 -0.23 -12.37
C GLN A 56 -0.08 -1.58 -11.79
N GLY A 57 0.52 -2.47 -12.59
CA GLY A 57 0.80 -3.86 -12.22
C GLY A 57 2.18 -4.16 -11.66
N ILE A 58 3.12 -3.20 -11.61
CA ILE A 58 4.53 -3.56 -11.43
C ILE A 58 5.25 -2.85 -10.28
N GLU A 59 4.68 -1.84 -9.67
CA GLU A 59 5.33 -1.28 -8.50
C GLU A 59 4.48 -1.57 -7.25
N ASP A 60 4.97 -2.52 -6.44
CA ASP A 60 4.55 -2.61 -5.04
C ASP A 60 4.69 -1.21 -4.44
N ASP A 61 3.54 -0.61 -4.07
CA ASP A 61 3.49 0.70 -3.42
C ASP A 61 4.57 0.76 -2.34
N PRO A 62 5.48 1.75 -2.36
CA PRO A 62 6.53 1.88 -1.35
C PRO A 62 6.01 1.79 0.08
N VAL A 63 4.81 2.30 0.33
CA VAL A 63 4.14 2.24 1.64
C VAL A 63 3.76 0.80 1.99
N GLU A 64 3.21 0.05 1.05
CA GLU A 64 2.84 -1.36 1.26
C GLU A 64 4.09 -2.24 1.42
N ARG A 65 5.16 -1.98 0.66
CA ARG A 65 6.44 -2.67 0.79
C ARG A 65 7.03 -2.46 2.18
N ARG A 66 7.07 -1.21 2.64
CA ARG A 66 7.52 -0.86 3.99
C ARG A 66 6.68 -1.53 5.07
N LYS A 67 5.35 -1.51 4.94
CA LYS A 67 4.43 -2.14 5.89
C LYS A 67 4.64 -3.66 5.98
N ARG A 68 4.78 -4.34 4.84
CA ARG A 68 5.11 -5.77 4.79
C ARG A 68 6.45 -6.06 5.45
N SER A 69 7.45 -5.21 5.25
CA SER A 69 8.76 -5.35 5.86
C SER A 69 8.72 -5.19 7.38
N VAL A 70 7.99 -4.21 7.90
CA VAL A 70 7.74 -4.06 9.34
C VAL A 70 7.02 -5.29 9.92
N GLN A 71 6.04 -5.84 9.21
CA GLN A 71 5.35 -7.05 9.66
C GLN A 71 6.29 -8.27 9.72
N ARG A 72 7.20 -8.41 8.73
CA ARG A 72 8.20 -9.49 8.75
C ARG A 72 9.13 -9.37 9.95
N GLY A 73 9.64 -8.15 10.21
CA GLY A 73 10.46 -7.87 11.38
C GLY A 73 9.75 -8.21 12.69
N LYS A 74 8.51 -7.78 12.86
CA LYS A 74 7.69 -8.10 14.04
C LYS A 74 7.52 -9.61 14.23
N ARG A 75 7.16 -10.35 13.18
CA ARG A 75 7.04 -11.81 13.26
C ARG A 75 8.34 -12.50 13.68
N ALA A 76 9.47 -12.02 13.19
CA ALA A 76 10.77 -12.56 13.61
C ALA A 76 11.04 -12.30 15.08
N LEU A 77 10.74 -11.12 15.58
CA LEU A 77 10.86 -10.79 17.01
C LEU A 77 9.93 -11.64 17.88
N ASP A 78 8.66 -11.83 17.44
CA ASP A 78 7.71 -12.69 18.15
C ASP A 78 8.22 -14.14 18.28
N VAL A 79 8.82 -14.68 17.21
CA VAL A 79 9.40 -16.03 17.25
C VAL A 79 10.64 -16.10 18.14
N LEU A 80 11.46 -15.04 18.18
CA LEU A 80 12.60 -14.96 19.11
C LEU A 80 12.13 -14.90 20.57
N ASP A 81 11.03 -14.22 20.85
CA ASP A 81 10.44 -14.18 22.19
C ASP A 81 9.84 -15.56 22.57
N ASP A 82 9.14 -16.23 21.65
CA ASP A 82 8.69 -17.62 21.85
C ASP A 82 9.86 -18.56 22.14
N LEU A 83 10.97 -18.41 21.41
CA LEU A 83 12.19 -19.18 21.65
C LEU A 83 12.73 -18.92 23.06
N LYS A 84 12.85 -17.66 23.46
CA LYS A 84 13.32 -17.26 24.78
C LYS A 84 12.47 -17.85 25.91
N ILE A 85 11.14 -17.75 25.77
CA ILE A 85 10.20 -18.34 26.74
C ILE A 85 10.36 -19.85 26.77
N GLY A 86 10.47 -20.52 25.62
CA GLY A 86 10.70 -21.95 25.52
C GLY A 86 12.00 -22.41 26.22
N LEU A 87 13.07 -21.64 26.02
CA LEU A 87 14.36 -21.92 26.70
C LEU A 87 14.26 -21.76 28.23
N LEU A 88 13.59 -20.73 28.72
CA LEU A 88 13.40 -20.47 30.15
C LEU A 88 12.50 -21.52 30.82
N SER A 89 11.48 -22.00 30.10
CA SER A 89 10.56 -23.04 30.59
C SER A 89 11.06 -24.49 30.38
N GLY A 90 12.19 -24.66 29.72
CA GLY A 90 12.70 -25.98 29.34
C GLY A 90 11.89 -26.69 28.25
N SER A 91 11.01 -25.95 27.54
CA SER A 91 10.13 -26.48 26.51
C SER A 91 10.61 -26.14 25.09
N PHE A 92 11.91 -26.24 24.85
CA PHE A 92 12.51 -26.04 23.54
C PHE A 92 12.01 -27.10 22.55
N ASN A 93 11.35 -26.72 21.46
CA ASN A 93 10.83 -27.66 20.49
C ASN A 93 11.29 -27.34 19.05
N ALA A 94 11.35 -28.39 18.21
CA ALA A 94 11.74 -28.30 16.82
C ALA A 94 10.81 -27.39 15.98
N THR A 95 9.55 -27.21 16.38
CA THR A 95 8.59 -26.36 15.71
C THR A 95 8.98 -24.88 15.81
N THR A 96 9.44 -24.43 16.96
CA THR A 96 9.93 -23.05 17.17
C THR A 96 11.16 -22.78 16.30
N VAL A 97 12.08 -23.75 16.22
CA VAL A 97 13.25 -23.66 15.34
C VAL A 97 12.85 -23.58 13.86
N GLY A 98 11.87 -24.38 13.44
CA GLY A 98 11.33 -24.32 12.08
C GLY A 98 10.74 -22.95 11.74
N ARG A 99 9.95 -22.38 12.65
CA ARG A 99 9.38 -21.02 12.51
C ARG A 99 10.47 -19.95 12.46
N LEU A 100 11.55 -20.12 13.24
CA LEU A 100 12.67 -19.20 13.24
C LEU A 100 13.43 -19.22 11.89
N ARG A 101 13.60 -20.40 11.30
CA ARG A 101 14.21 -20.56 9.97
C ARG A 101 13.35 -19.90 8.88
N GLU A 102 12.04 -20.07 8.94
CA GLU A 102 11.11 -19.41 8.03
C GLU A 102 11.16 -17.88 8.19
N ALA A 103 11.22 -17.38 9.41
CA ALA A 103 11.35 -15.96 9.69
C ALA A 103 12.64 -15.39 9.10
N ALA A 104 13.78 -16.07 9.24
CA ALA A 104 15.06 -15.68 8.64
C ALA A 104 14.97 -15.56 7.11
N ALA A 105 14.37 -16.55 6.45
CA ALA A 105 14.18 -16.52 5.00
C ALA A 105 13.33 -15.31 4.53
N ASN A 106 12.33 -14.94 5.31
CA ASN A 106 11.44 -13.82 5.01
C ASN A 106 12.07 -12.43 5.25
N LEU A 107 13.12 -12.32 6.07
CA LEU A 107 13.80 -11.05 6.35
C LEU A 107 14.71 -10.58 5.22
N LYS A 108 15.16 -11.46 4.33
CA LYS A 108 16.13 -11.16 3.24
C LYS A 108 15.63 -10.20 2.17
N SER A 109 14.33 -9.89 2.11
CA SER A 109 13.79 -8.98 1.11
C SER A 109 13.87 -7.52 1.56
N SER A 110 14.37 -6.65 0.67
CA SER A 110 14.49 -5.21 0.90
C SER A 110 13.12 -4.53 1.09
N SER A 111 13.09 -3.55 1.99
CA SER A 111 11.93 -2.70 2.22
C SER A 111 11.88 -1.48 1.29
N GLY A 112 13.02 -1.13 0.68
CA GLY A 112 13.22 0.12 -0.05
C GLY A 112 13.51 1.34 0.86
N ASP A 113 13.59 1.14 2.17
CA ASP A 113 13.97 2.14 3.17
C ASP A 113 15.29 1.71 3.84
N PRO A 114 16.41 2.43 3.62
CA PRO A 114 17.72 2.03 4.15
C PRO A 114 17.76 1.91 5.67
N GLY A 115 17.02 2.78 6.37
CA GLY A 115 16.95 2.73 7.83
C GLY A 115 16.23 1.49 8.34
N LEU A 116 15.12 1.13 7.69
CA LEU A 116 14.38 -0.08 8.02
C LEU A 116 15.17 -1.34 7.62
N ASP A 117 15.83 -1.33 6.47
CA ASP A 117 16.66 -2.45 6.02
C ASP A 117 17.83 -2.73 6.98
N SER A 118 18.45 -1.69 7.56
CA SER A 118 19.47 -1.84 8.61
C SER A 118 18.92 -2.56 9.84
N VAL A 119 17.77 -2.14 10.35
CA VAL A 119 17.13 -2.78 11.50
C VAL A 119 16.74 -4.23 11.19
N LEU A 120 16.21 -4.50 10.00
CA LEU A 120 15.86 -5.87 9.59
C LEU A 120 17.10 -6.78 9.51
N SER A 121 18.22 -6.24 9.04
CA SER A 121 19.51 -6.95 9.00
C SER A 121 20.03 -7.29 10.41
N GLU A 122 19.86 -6.42 11.39
CA GLU A 122 20.21 -6.71 12.79
C GLU A 122 19.32 -7.81 13.38
N ILE A 123 18.02 -7.81 13.07
CA ILE A 123 17.09 -8.86 13.46
C ILE A 123 17.47 -10.18 12.78
N GLU A 124 17.80 -10.17 11.49
CA GLU A 124 18.24 -11.33 10.73
C GLU A 124 19.48 -11.96 11.37
N LEU A 125 20.50 -11.16 11.67
CA LEU A 125 21.71 -11.61 12.33
C LEU A 125 21.40 -12.28 13.68
N ARG A 126 20.50 -11.71 14.47
CA ARG A 126 20.07 -12.29 15.73
C ARG A 126 19.40 -13.64 15.55
N VAL A 127 18.51 -13.75 14.55
CA VAL A 127 17.83 -15.01 14.21
C VAL A 127 18.85 -16.08 13.78
N GLU A 128 19.83 -15.72 12.96
CA GLU A 128 20.89 -16.63 12.53
C GLU A 128 21.75 -17.14 13.70
N VAL A 129 22.08 -16.26 14.63
CA VAL A 129 22.82 -16.64 15.85
C VAL A 129 22.04 -17.66 16.68
N GLU A 130 20.75 -17.46 16.86
CA GLU A 130 19.93 -18.41 17.63
C GLU A 130 19.73 -19.74 16.89
N LEU A 131 19.61 -19.71 15.55
CA LEU A 131 19.60 -20.93 14.72
C LEU A 131 20.92 -21.70 14.83
N ALA A 132 22.06 -20.99 14.84
CA ALA A 132 23.38 -21.58 15.03
C ALA A 132 23.50 -22.28 16.40
N LYS A 133 23.05 -21.63 17.45
CA LYS A 133 23.02 -22.23 18.81
C LYS A 133 22.13 -23.47 18.88
N ALA A 134 21.06 -23.51 18.13
CA ALA A 134 20.18 -24.66 18.04
C ALA A 134 20.72 -25.79 17.16
N GLY A 135 21.94 -25.67 16.62
CA GLY A 135 22.58 -26.65 15.76
C GLY A 135 21.90 -26.84 14.40
N GLN A 136 21.23 -25.81 13.90
CA GLN A 136 20.48 -25.82 12.66
C GLN A 136 21.19 -24.96 11.61
N PHE A 137 22.18 -25.52 10.93
CA PHE A 137 22.80 -24.97 9.72
C PHE A 137 22.26 -25.66 8.47
#